data_e6a139fb50b4a73f6ad62d84fad12d44
#
_entry.id   e6a139fb50b4a73f6ad62d84fad12d44
#
_cell.length_a   1.000
_cell.length_b   1.000
_cell.length_c   1.000
_cell.angle_alpha   90.00
_cell.angle_beta   90.00
_cell.angle_gamma   90.00
#
_symmetry.space_group_name_H-M   'P 1'
#
loop_
_entity.id
_entity.type
_entity.pdbx_description
1 polymer ?
#
loop_
_entity_poly.entity_id
_entity_poly.type
_entity_poly.pdbx_seq_one_letter_code
_entity_poly.pdbx_strand_id
1 'polypeptide(L)'
;LANAAFSAVERIGMPEAQLILSEATLYLATAPKSNSATVAISEATREIRERPTMEVPLHLRDAHYQGAGSLGHGVGYLYPHDYPGHWVPQNYLPETRSFYHPSDQGFEPTIAERIAQRISNGSRERIEPVNEPTTAPDDTGPIDNTSPR
;
A
#
# COMPACT_ATOMS: atom_id res chain seq x y z
N LEU A 1 -6.98 -2.84 -20.49
CA LEU A 1 -7.13 -3.23 -21.90
C LEU A 1 -8.61 -3.19 -22.34
N ALA A 2 -9.51 -4.01 -21.77
CA ALA A 2 -10.91 -4.13 -22.19
C ALA A 2 -11.65 -2.77 -22.23
N ASN A 3 -11.50 -1.95 -21.19
CA ASN A 3 -12.10 -0.61 -21.15
C ASN A 3 -11.55 0.32 -22.25
N ALA A 4 -10.23 0.27 -22.51
CA ALA A 4 -9.63 1.06 -23.59
C ALA A 4 -10.13 0.58 -24.97
N ALA A 5 -10.25 -0.72 -25.18
CA ALA A 5 -10.81 -1.28 -26.41
C ALA A 5 -12.27 -0.85 -26.60
N PHE A 6 -13.09 -0.90 -25.55
CA PHE A 6 -14.48 -0.44 -25.58
C PHE A 6 -14.57 1.03 -26.01
N SER A 7 -13.81 1.94 -25.38
CA SER A 7 -13.82 3.35 -25.73
C SER A 7 -13.32 3.63 -27.15
N ALA A 8 -12.39 2.83 -27.65
CA ALA A 8 -11.92 2.97 -29.04
C ALA A 8 -12.98 2.50 -30.04
N VAL A 9 -13.67 1.38 -29.74
CA VAL A 9 -14.79 0.88 -30.59
C VAL A 9 -15.91 1.90 -30.69
N GLU A 10 -16.30 2.55 -29.60
CA GLU A 10 -17.34 3.60 -29.62
C GLU A 10 -16.96 4.79 -30.53
N ARG A 11 -15.69 5.14 -30.60
CA ARG A 11 -15.22 6.30 -31.36
C ARG A 11 -14.96 6.00 -32.83
N ILE A 12 -14.45 4.82 -33.13
CA ILE A 12 -14.04 4.40 -34.47
C ILE A 12 -15.21 3.79 -35.25
N GLY A 13 -15.99 2.93 -34.57
CA GLY A 13 -17.11 2.21 -35.19
C GLY A 13 -16.68 1.04 -36.05
N MET A 14 -17.66 0.32 -36.58
CA MET A 14 -17.49 -0.82 -37.49
C MET A 14 -17.36 -0.30 -38.94
N PRO A 15 -16.55 -0.96 -39.82
CA PRO A 15 -15.88 -2.24 -39.58
C PRO A 15 -14.47 -2.14 -38.96
N GLU A 16 -13.85 -0.98 -38.86
CA GLU A 16 -12.47 -0.79 -38.44
C GLU A 16 -12.22 -1.25 -36.99
N ALA A 17 -13.23 -1.16 -36.14
CA ALA A 17 -13.19 -1.62 -34.74
C ALA A 17 -12.93 -3.14 -34.61
N GLN A 18 -13.09 -3.95 -35.68
CA GLN A 18 -12.80 -5.37 -35.69
C GLN A 18 -11.33 -5.64 -35.31
N LEU A 19 -10.39 -4.78 -35.74
CA LEU A 19 -8.96 -4.96 -35.43
C LEU A 19 -8.71 -4.79 -33.95
N ILE A 20 -9.32 -3.77 -33.31
CA ILE A 20 -9.21 -3.50 -31.89
C ILE A 20 -9.80 -4.64 -31.07
N LEU A 21 -10.96 -5.14 -31.46
CA LEU A 21 -11.62 -6.27 -30.79
C LEU A 21 -10.81 -7.56 -30.92
N SER A 22 -10.23 -7.81 -32.10
CA SER A 22 -9.38 -8.97 -32.34
C SER A 22 -8.13 -8.92 -31.45
N GLU A 23 -7.42 -7.80 -31.39
CA GLU A 23 -6.25 -7.63 -30.54
C GLU A 23 -6.59 -7.83 -29.05
N ALA A 24 -7.65 -7.19 -28.57
CA ALA A 24 -8.10 -7.35 -27.18
C ALA A 24 -8.46 -8.81 -26.86
N THR A 25 -9.14 -9.50 -27.77
CA THR A 25 -9.51 -10.91 -27.61
C THR A 25 -8.28 -11.80 -27.53
N LEU A 26 -7.34 -11.65 -28.46
CA LEU A 26 -6.10 -12.44 -28.49
C LEU A 26 -5.28 -12.23 -27.22
N TYR A 27 -5.11 -10.97 -26.81
CA TYR A 27 -4.38 -10.65 -25.58
C TYR A 27 -5.01 -11.31 -24.35
N LEU A 28 -6.32 -11.14 -24.16
CA LEU A 28 -7.03 -11.69 -23.00
C LEU A 28 -7.07 -13.23 -23.04
N ALA A 29 -7.12 -13.84 -24.21
CA ALA A 29 -7.12 -15.30 -24.35
C ALA A 29 -5.76 -15.91 -24.03
N THR A 30 -4.66 -15.24 -24.40
CA THR A 30 -3.29 -15.76 -24.30
C THR A 30 -2.53 -15.27 -23.07
N ALA A 31 -3.00 -14.24 -22.37
CA ALA A 31 -2.33 -13.72 -21.19
C ALA A 31 -2.24 -14.78 -20.07
N PRO A 32 -1.11 -14.84 -19.34
CA PRO A 32 -1.00 -15.65 -18.15
C PRO A 32 -2.12 -15.34 -17.16
N LYS A 33 -2.70 -16.38 -16.55
CA LYS A 33 -3.85 -16.23 -15.67
C LYS A 33 -3.46 -16.54 -14.23
N SER A 34 -3.82 -15.65 -13.32
CA SER A 34 -3.70 -15.86 -11.89
C SER A 34 -4.98 -15.39 -11.19
N ASN A 35 -5.36 -16.08 -10.12
CA ASN A 35 -6.44 -15.70 -9.23
C ASN A 35 -5.95 -15.17 -7.89
N SER A 36 -4.66 -14.95 -7.72
CA SER A 36 -4.05 -14.55 -6.42
C SER A 36 -4.65 -13.26 -5.86
N ALA A 37 -4.97 -12.28 -6.71
CA ALA A 37 -5.66 -11.05 -6.28
C ALA A 37 -7.09 -11.33 -5.77
N THR A 38 -7.82 -12.23 -6.43
CA THR A 38 -9.17 -12.64 -6.01
C THR A 38 -9.14 -13.40 -4.69
N VAL A 39 -8.19 -14.28 -4.52
CA VAL A 39 -7.98 -15.01 -3.26
C VAL A 39 -7.64 -14.03 -2.14
N ALA A 40 -6.69 -13.13 -2.37
CA ALA A 40 -6.25 -12.16 -1.38
C ALA A 40 -7.41 -11.29 -0.84
N ILE A 41 -8.24 -10.72 -1.71
CA ILE A 41 -9.39 -9.90 -1.27
C ILE A 41 -10.46 -10.74 -0.58
N SER A 42 -10.67 -11.98 -1.02
CA SER A 42 -11.64 -12.88 -0.39
C SER A 42 -11.20 -13.26 1.02
N GLU A 43 -9.93 -13.57 1.24
CA GLU A 43 -9.36 -13.88 2.55
C GLU A 43 -9.39 -12.68 3.48
N ALA A 44 -8.99 -11.50 3.01
CA ALA A 44 -9.07 -10.28 3.79
C ALA A 44 -10.51 -9.94 4.20
N THR A 45 -11.46 -10.10 3.29
CA THR A 45 -12.89 -9.87 3.58
C THR A 45 -13.43 -10.87 4.60
N ARG A 46 -13.02 -12.14 4.50
CA ARG A 46 -13.39 -13.17 5.47
C ARG A 46 -12.85 -12.85 6.86
N GLU A 47 -11.58 -12.47 6.96
CA GLU A 47 -10.94 -12.08 8.22
C GLU A 47 -11.73 -10.98 8.94
N ILE A 48 -12.12 -9.92 8.21
CA ILE A 48 -12.87 -8.79 8.78
C ILE A 48 -14.28 -9.20 9.24
N ARG A 49 -14.92 -10.17 8.54
CA ARG A 49 -16.27 -10.64 8.90
C ARG A 49 -16.28 -11.59 10.08
N GLU A 50 -15.24 -12.40 10.23
CA GLU A 50 -15.19 -13.49 11.20
C GLU A 50 -14.45 -13.12 12.48
N ARG A 51 -13.67 -12.03 12.47
CA ARG A 51 -12.84 -11.60 13.60
C ARG A 51 -13.09 -10.14 13.97
N PRO A 52 -12.86 -9.76 15.23
CA PRO A 52 -12.87 -8.36 15.63
C PRO A 52 -11.82 -7.57 14.83
N THR A 53 -12.16 -6.34 14.47
CA THR A 53 -11.21 -5.42 13.81
C THR A 53 -10.05 -5.15 14.76
N MET A 54 -8.82 -5.32 14.26
CA MET A 54 -7.61 -5.00 15.03
C MET A 54 -7.48 -3.49 15.24
N GLU A 55 -7.00 -3.10 16.40
CA GLU A 55 -6.68 -1.70 16.67
C GLU A 55 -5.47 -1.25 15.84
N VAL A 56 -5.46 0.03 15.46
CA VAL A 56 -4.29 0.63 14.82
C VAL A 56 -3.15 0.73 15.86
N PRO A 57 -1.94 0.24 15.55
CA PRO A 57 -0.78 0.39 16.44
C PRO A 57 -0.54 1.84 16.86
N LEU A 58 -0.10 2.08 18.10
CA LEU A 58 0.05 3.43 18.65
C LEU A 58 0.94 4.34 17.80
N HIS A 59 2.06 3.82 17.29
CA HIS A 59 2.99 4.57 16.45
C HIS A 59 2.41 5.01 15.09
N LEU A 60 1.32 4.38 14.63
CA LEU A 60 0.62 4.73 13.39
C LEU A 60 -0.59 5.64 13.62
N ARG A 61 -0.93 5.95 14.88
CA ARG A 61 -2.04 6.85 15.19
C ARG A 61 -1.61 8.30 15.01
N ASP A 62 -2.56 9.16 14.64
CA ASP A 62 -2.29 10.59 14.44
C ASP A 62 -1.65 11.24 15.68
N ALA A 63 -0.55 11.96 15.46
CA ALA A 63 0.22 12.65 16.48
C ALA A 63 0.03 14.18 16.46
N HIS A 64 -0.79 14.72 15.54
CA HIS A 64 -0.89 16.16 15.28
C HIS A 64 -1.91 16.89 16.16
N TYR A 65 -2.47 16.26 17.19
CA TYR A 65 -3.40 16.90 18.10
C TYR A 65 -2.83 17.02 19.51
N GLN A 66 -3.30 18.03 20.27
CA GLN A 66 -2.83 18.29 21.63
C GLN A 66 -3.10 17.09 22.55
N GLY A 67 -2.06 16.59 23.22
CA GLY A 67 -2.14 15.44 24.10
C GLY A 67 -1.86 14.09 23.43
N ALA A 68 -1.68 14.03 22.11
CA ALA A 68 -1.36 12.78 21.40
C ALA A 68 -0.13 12.06 21.97
N GLY A 69 0.94 12.84 22.26
CA GLY A 69 2.18 12.30 22.83
C GLY A 69 1.99 11.63 24.19
N SER A 70 1.12 12.17 25.06
CA SER A 70 0.81 11.56 26.37
C SER A 70 0.07 10.23 26.25
N LEU A 71 -0.59 9.99 25.12
CA LEU A 71 -1.25 8.74 24.78
C LEU A 71 -0.33 7.78 24.01
N GLY A 72 0.92 8.16 23.71
CA GLY A 72 1.88 7.37 22.95
C GLY A 72 1.58 7.33 21.44
N HIS A 73 0.70 8.21 20.93
CA HIS A 73 0.36 8.26 19.52
C HIS A 73 1.53 8.81 18.69
N GLY A 74 1.87 8.15 17.59
CA GLY A 74 2.96 8.52 16.72
C GLY A 74 4.37 8.24 17.28
N VAL A 75 4.49 7.82 18.54
CA VAL A 75 5.79 7.57 19.17
C VAL A 75 6.47 6.36 18.53
N GLY A 76 7.69 6.57 18.00
CA GLY A 76 8.45 5.51 17.32
C GLY A 76 8.00 5.24 15.89
N TYR A 77 7.21 6.09 15.28
CA TYR A 77 6.90 5.99 13.85
C TYR A 77 8.16 6.21 13.01
N LEU A 78 8.41 5.29 12.08
CA LEU A 78 9.51 5.38 11.14
C LEU A 78 8.96 5.86 9.79
N TYR A 79 9.38 7.05 9.36
CA TYR A 79 8.92 7.63 8.09
C TYR A 79 9.65 6.98 6.91
N PRO A 80 8.98 6.20 6.04
CA PRO A 80 9.67 5.41 5.02
C PRO A 80 10.54 6.21 4.06
N HIS A 81 10.21 7.48 3.78
CA HIS A 81 11.00 8.31 2.87
C HIS A 81 12.37 8.74 3.42
N ASP A 82 12.60 8.59 4.73
CA ASP A 82 13.90 8.83 5.35
C ASP A 82 14.85 7.63 5.21
N TYR A 83 14.37 6.52 4.63
CA TYR A 83 15.10 5.26 4.54
C TYR A 83 15.37 4.84 3.09
N PRO A 84 16.45 4.06 2.84
CA PRO A 84 16.77 3.55 1.51
C PRO A 84 15.60 2.79 0.86
N GLY A 85 15.33 3.10 -0.41
CA GLY A 85 14.22 2.46 -1.15
C GLY A 85 12.83 2.82 -0.65
N HIS A 86 12.70 3.86 0.20
CA HIS A 86 11.43 4.33 0.78
C HIS A 86 10.63 3.21 1.45
N TRP A 87 11.32 2.32 2.13
CA TRP A 87 10.74 1.20 2.83
C TRP A 87 11.44 0.98 4.19
N VAL A 88 10.68 0.66 5.21
CA VAL A 88 11.16 0.41 6.56
C VAL A 88 10.41 -0.76 7.19
N PRO A 89 11.09 -1.67 7.92
CA PRO A 89 10.46 -2.80 8.59
C PRO A 89 9.82 -2.34 9.90
N GLN A 90 8.59 -1.84 9.84
CA GLN A 90 7.77 -1.54 11.02
C GLN A 90 6.47 -2.33 11.00
N ASN A 91 5.88 -2.54 12.16
CA ASN A 91 4.63 -3.28 12.29
C ASN A 91 3.44 -2.38 11.93
N TYR A 92 2.72 -2.71 10.87
CA TYR A 92 1.51 -2.01 10.46
C TYR A 92 0.22 -2.60 11.06
N LEU A 93 0.32 -3.79 11.63
CA LEU A 93 -0.76 -4.49 12.32
C LEU A 93 -0.25 -5.04 13.66
N PRO A 94 -1.10 -5.17 14.70
CA PRO A 94 -0.73 -5.82 15.97
C PRO A 94 -0.24 -7.26 15.77
N GLU A 95 -0.84 -7.97 14.82
CA GLU A 95 -0.46 -9.31 14.41
C GLU A 95 -0.18 -9.34 12.92
N THR A 96 0.91 -9.98 12.52
CA THR A 96 1.27 -10.12 11.10
C THR A 96 0.19 -10.93 10.37
N ARG A 97 -0.27 -10.41 9.23
CA ARG A 97 -1.19 -11.08 8.31
C ARG A 97 -0.63 -11.03 6.90
N SER A 98 -0.85 -12.09 6.16
CA SER A 98 -0.53 -12.16 4.73
C SER A 98 -1.73 -12.73 4.00
N PHE A 99 -2.29 -11.95 3.08
CA PHE A 99 -3.43 -12.35 2.26
C PHE A 99 -3.03 -12.59 0.80
N TYR A 100 -1.92 -12.01 0.36
CA TYR A 100 -1.45 -12.15 -1.01
C TYR A 100 -0.29 -13.15 -1.08
N HIS A 101 -0.49 -14.17 -1.88
CA HIS A 101 0.50 -15.20 -2.17
C HIS A 101 0.74 -15.22 -3.68
N PRO A 102 1.86 -14.64 -4.17
CA PRO A 102 2.17 -14.61 -5.58
C PRO A 102 2.24 -16.02 -6.17
N SER A 103 1.65 -16.23 -7.36
CA SER A 103 1.79 -17.45 -8.14
C SER A 103 3.07 -17.40 -8.99
N ASP A 104 3.28 -18.45 -9.79
CA ASP A 104 4.34 -18.53 -10.80
C ASP A 104 3.92 -17.93 -12.16
N GLN A 105 2.75 -17.28 -12.23
CA GLN A 105 2.17 -16.79 -13.48
C GLN A 105 2.51 -15.31 -13.76
N GLY A 106 2.77 -15.02 -15.03
CA GLY A 106 2.93 -13.65 -15.52
C GLY A 106 4.04 -12.86 -14.82
N PHE A 107 3.68 -11.75 -14.19
CA PHE A 107 4.62 -10.88 -13.47
C PHE A 107 4.78 -11.24 -11.99
N GLU A 108 4.01 -12.18 -11.47
CA GLU A 108 3.99 -12.51 -10.05
C GLU A 108 5.31 -13.09 -9.50
N PRO A 109 6.11 -13.86 -10.25
CA PRO A 109 7.45 -14.25 -9.80
C PRO A 109 8.35 -13.05 -9.46
N THR A 110 8.31 -11.99 -10.28
CA THR A 110 9.03 -10.74 -10.00
C THR A 110 8.52 -10.03 -8.73
N ILE A 111 7.21 -10.10 -8.47
CA ILE A 111 6.63 -9.57 -7.24
C ILE A 111 7.11 -10.38 -6.03
N ALA A 112 7.12 -11.72 -6.14
CA ALA A 112 7.61 -12.61 -5.08
C ALA A 112 9.08 -12.31 -4.72
N GLU A 113 9.95 -12.13 -5.71
CA GLU A 113 11.34 -11.76 -5.51
C GLU A 113 11.48 -10.41 -4.78
N ARG A 114 10.72 -9.39 -5.19
CA ARG A 114 10.73 -8.08 -4.54
C ARG A 114 10.27 -8.14 -3.08
N ILE A 115 9.24 -8.93 -2.78
CA ILE A 115 8.76 -9.14 -1.40
C ILE A 115 9.87 -9.82 -0.58
N ALA A 116 10.47 -10.90 -1.10
CA ALA A 116 11.54 -11.62 -0.42
C ALA A 116 12.77 -10.72 -0.14
N GLN A 117 13.17 -9.89 -1.09
CA GLN A 117 14.27 -8.92 -0.93
C GLN A 117 13.96 -7.91 0.18
N ARG A 118 12.74 -7.35 0.24
CA ARG A 118 12.34 -6.42 1.31
C ARG A 118 12.41 -7.08 2.68
N ILE A 119 11.88 -8.30 2.82
CA ILE A 119 11.92 -9.05 4.07
C ILE A 119 13.36 -9.33 4.49
N SER A 120 14.22 -9.78 3.56
CA SER A 120 15.62 -10.10 3.86
C SER A 120 16.44 -8.87 4.26
N ASN A 121 16.23 -7.74 3.59
CA ASN A 121 16.92 -6.49 3.93
C ASN A 121 16.46 -5.97 5.30
N GLY A 122 15.16 -6.04 5.60
CA GLY A 122 14.62 -5.65 6.90
C GLY A 122 15.10 -6.53 8.07
N SER A 123 15.55 -7.75 7.79
CA SER A 123 16.06 -8.67 8.80
C SER A 123 17.57 -8.56 9.03
N ARG A 124 18.33 -7.93 8.13
CA ARG A 124 19.79 -7.93 8.13
C ARG A 124 20.45 -6.65 8.62
N GLU A 125 19.76 -5.52 8.60
CA GLU A 125 20.39 -4.24 8.94
C GLU A 125 19.54 -3.48 9.96
N ARG A 126 20.21 -2.90 10.97
CA ARG A 126 19.71 -1.73 11.66
C ARG A 126 19.67 -0.63 10.59
N ILE A 127 18.52 -0.44 9.93
CA ILE A 127 18.36 0.52 8.85
C ILE A 127 18.52 1.90 9.45
N GLU A 128 19.66 2.56 9.15
CA GLU A 128 19.87 3.95 9.55
C GLU A 128 19.14 4.88 8.57
N PRO A 129 18.47 5.92 9.05
CA PRO A 129 17.85 6.91 8.19
C PRO A 129 18.88 7.61 7.30
N VAL A 130 18.51 7.90 6.06
CA VAL A 130 19.37 8.63 5.09
C VAL A 130 19.45 10.12 5.47
N ASN A 131 18.40 10.62 6.12
CA ASN A 131 18.30 11.98 6.64
C ASN A 131 18.15 11.94 8.16
N GLU A 132 18.57 13.00 8.85
CA GLU A 132 18.22 13.13 10.27
C GLU A 132 16.69 13.07 10.42
N PRO A 133 16.19 12.27 11.39
CA PRO A 133 14.75 12.14 11.56
C PRO A 133 14.12 13.52 11.77
N THR A 134 13.15 13.85 10.94
CA THR A 134 12.37 15.09 11.11
C THR A 134 11.70 15.02 12.47
N THR A 135 12.24 15.71 13.44
CA THR A 135 11.54 15.92 14.73
C THR A 135 10.25 16.66 14.39
N ALA A 136 9.13 16.08 14.78
CA ALA A 136 7.84 16.77 14.69
C ALA A 136 8.01 18.19 15.29
N PRO A 137 7.49 19.24 14.65
CA PRO A 137 7.62 20.59 15.19
C PRO A 137 7.09 20.59 16.62
N ASP A 138 7.94 21.04 17.54
CA ASP A 138 7.57 21.26 18.93
C ASP A 138 6.60 22.47 18.95
N ASP A 139 5.30 22.17 18.80
CA ASP A 139 4.23 23.17 18.83
C ASP A 139 3.90 23.55 20.28
N THR A 140 4.92 24.06 21.00
CA THR A 140 4.76 24.71 22.32
C THR A 140 4.55 26.22 22.22
N GLY A 141 4.20 26.74 21.04
CA GLY A 141 3.85 28.12 20.83
C GLY A 141 2.48 28.45 21.49
N PRO A 142 2.39 29.49 22.34
CA PRO A 142 1.10 29.90 22.88
C PRO A 142 0.20 30.41 21.74
N ILE A 143 -1.00 29.85 21.64
CA ILE A 143 -2.04 30.36 20.75
C ILE A 143 -2.46 31.73 21.29
N ASP A 144 -1.99 32.80 20.63
CA ASP A 144 -2.46 34.16 20.91
C ASP A 144 -3.91 34.30 20.42
N ASN A 145 -4.83 34.26 21.39
CA ASN A 145 -6.27 34.29 21.17
C ASN A 145 -6.79 35.72 21.27
N THR A 146 -6.04 36.72 20.76
CA THR A 146 -6.48 38.12 20.70
C THR A 146 -6.81 38.54 19.27
N SER A 147 -8.02 38.20 18.80
CA SER A 147 -8.67 38.94 17.71
C SER A 147 -9.83 39.76 18.27
N PRO A 148 -9.84 41.07 18.05
CA PRO A 148 -10.95 41.94 18.49
C PRO A 148 -12.16 41.71 17.53
N ARG A 149 -13.33 41.88 18.11
CA ARG A 149 -14.67 41.88 17.49
C ARG A 149 -14.84 43.02 16.50
#